data_3bd1ce01b50a9cc0c4c2f96a4ef5b127
#
_entry.id   3bd1ce01b50a9cc0c4c2f96a4ef5b127
#
_cell.length_a   1.000
_cell.length_b   1.000
_cell.length_c   1.000
_cell.angle_alpha   90.00
_cell.angle_beta   90.00
_cell.angle_gamma   90.00
#
_symmetry.space_group_name_H-M   'P 1'
#
loop_
_entity.id
_entity.type
_entity.pdbx_description
1 polymer ?
#
loop_
_entity_poly.entity_id
_entity_poly.type
_entity_poly.pdbx_seq_one_letter_code
_entity_poly.pdbx_strand_id
1 'polypeptide(L)'
;MEKKELDRLLRAADIIDIQNIMGRYLAYLDQVNFLGIYSLMAQDHPEITYEMCEDGAYIGPENVRKYMHDEHTHLNANPNHMKGWIGLQNILTPRIVFSEDGSRAKAQFNQLSPHAMAIEPYPSNEHLPTAYWFIGKYDNEFIKIDEEWKLLKPHIIAFTRTPYNEGWVQQPDARRIYHPNANPPQEKGRIYTYHPNAVYTPDGNWTWGPHLPKDGTF
;
A
#
# COMPACT_ATOMS: atom_id res chain seq x y z
N MET A 1 -1.37 15.41 -36.57
CA MET A 1 -0.85 15.47 -35.21
C MET A 1 0.62 15.14 -35.26
N GLU A 2 1.46 15.99 -34.71
CA GLU A 2 2.89 15.73 -34.64
C GLU A 2 3.19 14.59 -33.68
N LYS A 3 4.30 13.82 -33.90
CA LYS A 3 4.69 12.70 -33.05
C LYS A 3 4.76 13.10 -31.56
N LYS A 4 5.35 14.25 -31.27
CA LYS A 4 5.48 14.77 -29.88
C LYS A 4 4.13 15.00 -29.22
N GLU A 5 3.14 15.43 -29.96
CA GLU A 5 1.78 15.66 -29.45
C GLU A 5 1.10 14.32 -29.16
N LEU A 6 1.24 13.34 -30.05
CA LEU A 6 0.73 12.00 -29.86
C LEU A 6 1.36 11.33 -28.62
N ASP A 7 2.69 11.40 -28.49
CA ASP A 7 3.41 10.82 -27.33
C ASP A 7 2.93 11.45 -26.01
N ARG A 8 2.65 12.76 -26.00
CA ARG A 8 2.09 13.45 -24.85
C ARG A 8 0.67 12.99 -24.50
N LEU A 9 -0.17 12.76 -25.50
CA LEU A 9 -1.53 12.26 -25.28
C LEU A 9 -1.53 10.82 -24.76
N LEU A 10 -0.71 9.95 -25.33
CA LEU A 10 -0.55 8.57 -24.84
C LEU A 10 -0.05 8.56 -23.40
N ARG A 11 0.92 9.39 -23.05
CA ARG A 11 1.40 9.53 -21.70
C ARG A 11 0.33 10.02 -20.72
N ALA A 12 -0.54 10.94 -21.14
CA ALA A 12 -1.65 11.39 -20.33
C ALA A 12 -2.69 10.29 -20.10
N ALA A 13 -2.96 9.45 -21.11
CA ALA A 13 -3.82 8.28 -20.95
C ALA A 13 -3.23 7.28 -19.97
N ASP A 14 -1.95 6.94 -20.09
CA ASP A 14 -1.24 6.05 -19.14
C ASP A 14 -1.33 6.55 -17.70
N ILE A 15 -1.18 7.85 -17.47
CA ILE A 15 -1.34 8.47 -16.14
C ILE A 15 -2.74 8.23 -15.58
N ILE A 16 -3.78 8.44 -16.41
CA ILE A 16 -5.18 8.23 -16.02
C ILE A 16 -5.43 6.77 -15.69
N ASP A 17 -4.91 5.84 -16.48
CA ASP A 17 -5.07 4.41 -16.26
C ASP A 17 -4.42 3.97 -14.93
N ILE A 18 -3.20 4.42 -14.65
CA ILE A 18 -2.52 4.15 -13.36
C ILE A 18 -3.32 4.73 -12.18
N GLN A 19 -3.85 5.95 -12.31
CA GLN A 19 -4.69 6.54 -11.28
C GLN A 19 -5.99 5.75 -11.08
N ASN A 20 -6.62 5.26 -12.14
CA ASN A 20 -7.82 4.42 -12.07
C ASN A 20 -7.54 3.07 -11.40
N ILE A 21 -6.38 2.45 -11.67
CA ILE A 21 -5.96 1.24 -10.97
C ILE A 21 -5.84 1.53 -9.46
N MET A 22 -5.21 2.64 -9.09
CA MET A 22 -5.10 3.02 -7.67
C MET A 22 -6.46 3.29 -7.04
N GLY A 23 -7.36 3.98 -7.73
CA GLY A 23 -8.72 4.21 -7.24
C GLY A 23 -9.47 2.89 -6.98
N ARG A 24 -9.37 1.92 -7.89
CA ARG A 24 -9.95 0.58 -7.70
C ARG A 24 -9.26 -0.19 -6.58
N TYR A 25 -7.93 -0.12 -6.49
CA TYR A 25 -7.15 -0.74 -5.42
C TYR A 25 -7.63 -0.27 -4.04
N LEU A 26 -7.76 1.05 -3.85
CA LEU A 26 -8.21 1.63 -2.59
C LEU A 26 -9.66 1.26 -2.27
N ALA A 27 -10.55 1.29 -3.27
CA ALA A 27 -11.92 0.86 -3.09
C ALA A 27 -12.04 -0.62 -2.65
N TYR A 28 -11.17 -1.49 -3.17
CA TYR A 28 -11.10 -2.87 -2.72
C TYR A 28 -10.48 -2.99 -1.32
N LEU A 29 -9.48 -2.18 -1.01
CA LEU A 29 -8.84 -2.19 0.31
C LEU A 29 -9.81 -1.70 1.39
N ASP A 30 -10.60 -0.66 1.12
CA ASP A 30 -11.64 -0.17 2.02
C ASP A 30 -12.71 -1.25 2.33
N GLN A 31 -12.93 -2.16 1.40
CA GLN A 31 -13.84 -3.29 1.54
C GLN A 31 -13.17 -4.57 2.06
N VAL A 32 -11.88 -4.53 2.36
CA VAL A 32 -11.07 -5.72 2.72
C VAL A 32 -11.15 -6.81 1.64
N ASN A 33 -11.33 -6.40 0.37
CA ASN A 33 -11.45 -7.31 -0.77
C ASN A 33 -10.10 -7.60 -1.40
N PHE A 34 -9.34 -8.50 -0.81
CA PHE A 34 -7.99 -8.86 -1.28
C PHE A 34 -7.99 -9.57 -2.64
N LEU A 35 -9.06 -10.29 -2.98
CA LEU A 35 -9.20 -10.90 -4.31
C LEU A 35 -9.40 -9.83 -5.39
N GLY A 36 -10.15 -8.77 -5.08
CA GLY A 36 -10.27 -7.59 -5.93
C GLY A 36 -8.92 -6.91 -6.15
N ILE A 37 -8.13 -6.73 -5.08
CA ILE A 37 -6.76 -6.20 -5.18
C ILE A 37 -5.91 -7.09 -6.08
N TYR A 38 -5.92 -8.40 -5.86
CA TYR A 38 -5.14 -9.36 -6.63
C TYR A 38 -5.48 -9.33 -8.13
N SER A 39 -6.75 -9.09 -8.48
CA SER A 39 -7.18 -8.97 -9.88
C SER A 39 -6.55 -7.78 -10.64
N LEU A 40 -6.06 -6.77 -9.93
CA LEU A 40 -5.37 -5.61 -10.52
C LEU A 40 -3.88 -5.86 -10.73
N MET A 41 -3.33 -6.96 -10.20
CA MET A 41 -1.90 -7.22 -10.17
C MET A 41 -1.44 -8.03 -11.38
N ALA A 42 -0.15 -7.95 -11.67
CA ALA A 42 0.55 -8.77 -12.65
C ALA A 42 0.81 -10.18 -12.07
N GLN A 43 -0.24 -10.97 -11.91
CA GLN A 43 -0.33 -12.17 -11.06
C GLN A 43 0.77 -13.22 -11.31
N ASP A 44 1.11 -13.46 -12.60
CA ASP A 44 2.07 -14.49 -13.00
C ASP A 44 3.47 -13.91 -13.27
N HIS A 45 3.67 -12.60 -13.06
CA HIS A 45 4.96 -11.99 -13.33
C HIS A 45 5.99 -12.37 -12.25
N PRO A 46 7.21 -12.83 -12.63
CA PRO A 46 8.19 -13.34 -11.66
C PRO A 46 8.67 -12.29 -10.65
N GLU A 47 8.62 -11.01 -11.02
CA GLU A 47 9.00 -9.90 -10.14
C GLU A 47 7.85 -9.39 -9.25
N ILE A 48 6.66 -9.99 -9.29
CA ILE A 48 5.55 -9.53 -8.48
C ILE A 48 5.89 -9.58 -7.00
N THR A 49 5.57 -8.48 -6.30
CA THR A 49 5.65 -8.43 -4.84
C THR A 49 4.41 -7.77 -4.27
N TYR A 50 4.16 -8.00 -3.01
CA TYR A 50 3.19 -7.23 -2.22
C TYR A 50 3.83 -6.90 -0.88
N GLU A 51 4.00 -5.62 -0.59
CA GLU A 51 4.62 -5.18 0.65
C GLU A 51 3.68 -4.24 1.40
N MET A 52 3.32 -4.63 2.60
CA MET A 52 2.40 -3.87 3.44
C MET A 52 3.05 -3.53 4.77
N CYS A 53 3.42 -2.28 4.94
CA CYS A 53 3.84 -1.69 6.21
C CYS A 53 4.66 -2.66 7.09
N GLU A 54 4.08 -3.01 8.24
CA GLU A 54 4.66 -3.91 9.24
C GLU A 54 4.52 -5.39 8.91
N ASP A 55 3.68 -5.77 7.93
CA ASP A 55 3.49 -7.18 7.57
C ASP A 55 4.64 -7.74 6.73
N GLY A 56 5.45 -6.85 6.14
CA GLY A 56 6.58 -7.22 5.31
C GLY A 56 6.22 -7.45 3.84
N ALA A 57 7.14 -8.04 3.09
CA ALA A 57 7.02 -8.27 1.66
C ALA A 57 6.78 -9.74 1.33
N TYR A 58 5.77 -10.01 0.53
CA TYR A 58 5.53 -11.29 -0.11
C TYR A 58 6.12 -11.25 -1.52
N ILE A 59 7.04 -12.15 -1.83
CA ILE A 59 7.83 -12.12 -3.05
C ILE A 59 7.50 -13.30 -3.94
N GLY A 60 7.22 -13.00 -5.20
CA GLY A 60 6.93 -13.96 -6.24
C GLY A 60 5.46 -14.40 -6.28
N PRO A 61 5.03 -14.98 -7.42
CA PRO A 61 3.62 -15.27 -7.71
C PRO A 61 2.95 -16.16 -6.66
N GLU A 62 3.64 -17.20 -6.23
CA GLU A 62 3.08 -18.18 -5.27
C GLU A 62 2.81 -17.52 -3.90
N ASN A 63 3.78 -16.73 -3.38
CA ASN A 63 3.65 -16.10 -2.07
C ASN A 63 2.61 -14.99 -2.07
N VAL A 64 2.58 -14.16 -3.13
CA VAL A 64 1.56 -13.12 -3.31
C VAL A 64 0.16 -13.75 -3.42
N ARG A 65 0.01 -14.81 -4.22
CA ARG A 65 -1.26 -15.53 -4.33
C ARG A 65 -1.71 -16.10 -2.97
N LYS A 66 -0.79 -16.75 -2.24
CA LYS A 66 -1.07 -17.31 -0.93
C LYS A 66 -1.58 -16.23 0.04
N TYR A 67 -0.90 -15.10 0.10
CA TYR A 67 -1.33 -13.98 0.93
C TYR A 67 -2.73 -13.48 0.55
N MET A 68 -2.97 -13.23 -0.73
CA MET A 68 -4.24 -12.68 -1.22
C MET A 68 -5.42 -13.65 -1.10
N HIS A 69 -5.19 -14.95 -1.32
CA HIS A 69 -6.24 -15.95 -1.32
C HIS A 69 -6.38 -16.67 0.02
N ASP A 70 -5.27 -17.19 0.54
CA ASP A 70 -5.36 -18.17 1.62
C ASP A 70 -5.46 -17.47 2.98
N GLU A 71 -4.67 -16.42 3.17
CA GLU A 71 -4.61 -15.71 4.47
C GLU A 71 -5.79 -14.75 4.69
N HIS A 72 -6.37 -14.20 3.62
CA HIS A 72 -7.45 -13.20 3.73
C HIS A 72 -8.85 -13.71 3.36
N THR A 73 -8.98 -14.90 2.81
CA THR A 73 -10.31 -15.48 2.48
C THR A 73 -11.20 -15.62 3.71
N HIS A 74 -10.63 -15.92 4.86
CA HIS A 74 -11.38 -16.04 6.11
C HIS A 74 -12.04 -14.73 6.57
N LEU A 75 -11.46 -13.57 6.23
CA LEU A 75 -12.06 -12.27 6.56
C LEU A 75 -13.39 -12.09 5.84
N ASN A 76 -13.44 -12.40 4.55
CA ASN A 76 -14.67 -12.30 3.76
C ASN A 76 -15.72 -13.37 4.13
N ALA A 77 -15.30 -14.45 4.76
CA ALA A 77 -16.21 -15.48 5.25
C ALA A 77 -16.91 -15.12 6.57
N ASN A 78 -16.42 -14.11 7.29
CA ASN A 78 -17.01 -13.66 8.54
C ASN A 78 -18.02 -12.51 8.27
N PRO A 79 -19.33 -12.70 8.51
CA PRO A 79 -20.34 -11.67 8.23
C PRO A 79 -20.18 -10.41 9.11
N ASN A 80 -19.40 -10.49 10.18
CA ASN A 80 -19.14 -9.38 11.10
C ASN A 80 -17.77 -8.74 10.89
N HIS A 81 -16.97 -9.13 9.88
CA HIS A 81 -15.62 -8.61 9.71
C HIS A 81 -15.54 -7.09 9.49
N MET A 82 -16.62 -6.49 8.98
CA MET A 82 -16.74 -5.05 8.79
C MET A 82 -17.43 -4.31 9.93
N LYS A 83 -17.86 -5.02 10.98
CA LYS A 83 -18.57 -4.38 12.11
C LYS A 83 -17.63 -3.45 12.87
N GLY A 84 -18.00 -2.16 12.92
CA GLY A 84 -17.16 -1.11 13.52
C GLY A 84 -15.92 -0.73 12.71
N TRP A 85 -15.77 -1.28 11.50
CA TRP A 85 -14.67 -0.95 10.60
C TRP A 85 -14.95 0.34 9.83
N ILE A 86 -13.98 1.22 9.81
CA ILE A 86 -13.81 2.28 8.82
C ILE A 86 -12.37 2.21 8.34
N GLY A 87 -12.16 1.94 7.05
CA GLY A 87 -10.87 2.05 6.38
C GLY A 87 -11.07 2.97 5.20
N LEU A 88 -10.93 4.26 5.38
CA LEU A 88 -11.05 5.21 4.28
C LEU A 88 -9.66 5.60 3.79
N GLN A 89 -9.25 4.96 2.70
CA GLN A 89 -7.92 5.15 2.10
C GLN A 89 -7.90 6.41 1.23
N ASN A 90 -7.44 7.51 1.80
CA ASN A 90 -7.31 8.77 1.07
C ASN A 90 -5.87 8.95 0.57
N ILE A 91 -5.69 9.07 -0.74
CA ILE A 91 -4.42 9.41 -1.36
C ILE A 91 -4.47 10.82 -1.96
N LEU A 92 -3.32 11.47 -1.95
CA LEU A 92 -3.13 12.79 -2.53
C LEU A 92 -2.60 12.68 -3.96
N THR A 93 -2.44 13.83 -4.63
CA THR A 93 -1.92 13.92 -5.99
C THR A 93 -0.67 13.08 -6.18
N PRO A 94 -0.63 12.17 -7.17
CA PRO A 94 0.50 11.31 -7.41
C PRO A 94 1.66 12.03 -8.09
N ARG A 95 2.86 11.51 -7.88
CA ARG A 95 3.98 11.69 -8.79
C ARG A 95 4.22 10.37 -9.50
N ILE A 96 4.19 10.38 -10.84
CA ILE A 96 4.36 9.21 -11.69
C ILE A 96 5.54 9.44 -12.62
N VAL A 97 6.44 8.48 -12.72
CA VAL A 97 7.57 8.46 -13.64
C VAL A 97 7.54 7.17 -14.45
N PHE A 98 8.00 7.22 -15.68
CA PHE A 98 7.97 6.08 -16.60
C PHE A 98 9.37 5.63 -16.97
N SER A 99 9.53 4.36 -17.32
CA SER A 99 10.72 3.84 -17.96
C SER A 99 10.93 4.47 -19.34
N GLU A 100 12.13 4.37 -19.86
CA GLU A 100 12.48 4.93 -21.18
C GLU A 100 11.57 4.38 -22.29
N ASP A 101 11.30 3.08 -22.27
CA ASP A 101 10.44 2.39 -23.23
C ASP A 101 8.94 2.54 -22.96
N GLY A 102 8.55 3.14 -21.83
CA GLY A 102 7.16 3.34 -21.43
C GLY A 102 6.43 2.08 -20.96
N SER A 103 7.12 0.95 -20.83
CA SER A 103 6.51 -0.33 -20.42
C SER A 103 6.33 -0.46 -18.92
N ARG A 104 7.05 0.36 -18.12
CA ARG A 104 6.96 0.39 -16.65
C ARG A 104 6.72 1.80 -16.14
N ALA A 105 6.11 1.88 -14.97
CA ALA A 105 5.94 3.14 -14.24
C ALA A 105 6.16 2.95 -12.74
N LYS A 106 6.73 3.97 -12.11
CA LYS A 106 6.75 4.10 -10.65
C LYS A 106 5.89 5.27 -10.24
N ALA A 107 5.06 5.05 -9.23
CA ALA A 107 4.14 6.08 -8.75
C ALA A 107 4.14 6.16 -7.23
N GLN A 108 4.24 7.38 -6.72
CA GLN A 108 4.13 7.68 -5.30
C GLN A 108 2.86 8.47 -5.03
N PHE A 109 2.13 8.06 -3.99
CA PHE A 109 0.94 8.73 -3.49
C PHE A 109 1.09 8.91 -1.98
N ASN A 110 1.09 10.14 -1.50
CA ASN A 110 0.99 10.38 -0.05
C ASN A 110 -0.40 10.00 0.44
N GLN A 111 -0.47 9.47 1.66
CA GLN A 111 -1.70 9.01 2.26
C GLN A 111 -1.96 9.72 3.58
N LEU A 112 -3.22 10.15 3.77
CA LEU A 112 -3.75 10.64 5.04
C LEU A 112 -5.15 10.05 5.21
N SER A 113 -5.27 9.05 6.07
CA SER A 113 -6.46 8.21 6.14
C SER A 113 -6.99 8.09 7.56
N PRO A 114 -8.28 8.39 7.81
CA PRO A 114 -8.94 8.02 9.05
C PRO A 114 -9.30 6.54 9.03
N HIS A 115 -8.97 5.84 10.10
CA HIS A 115 -9.31 4.44 10.29
C HIS A 115 -10.03 4.23 11.61
N ALA A 116 -10.95 3.28 11.65
CA ALA A 116 -11.44 2.66 12.86
C ALA A 116 -11.51 1.15 12.64
N MET A 117 -11.08 0.38 13.59
CA MET A 117 -11.11 -1.08 13.51
C MET A 117 -12.00 -1.63 14.61
N ALA A 118 -12.86 -2.60 14.25
CA ALA A 118 -13.50 -3.45 15.24
C ALA A 118 -12.44 -4.31 15.90
N ILE A 119 -12.45 -4.35 17.22
CA ILE A 119 -11.38 -4.97 18.02
C ILE A 119 -11.49 -6.49 18.09
N GLU A 120 -12.44 -7.11 17.42
CA GLU A 120 -12.53 -8.56 17.37
C GLU A 120 -11.93 -9.07 16.03
N PRO A 121 -10.91 -9.91 16.10
CA PRO A 121 -10.54 -10.88 17.11
C PRO A 121 -9.21 -10.63 17.83
N TYR A 122 -8.88 -9.44 18.22
CA TYR A 122 -7.64 -9.18 18.98
C TYR A 122 -7.90 -9.32 20.49
N PRO A 123 -7.75 -10.52 21.07
CA PRO A 123 -8.24 -10.83 22.40
C PRO A 123 -7.44 -10.18 23.56
N SER A 124 -6.45 -9.38 23.25
CA SER A 124 -5.59 -8.76 24.25
C SER A 124 -5.65 -7.24 24.31
N ASN A 125 -6.59 -6.60 23.64
CA ASN A 125 -6.47 -5.19 23.31
C ASN A 125 -7.53 -4.31 23.97
N GLU A 126 -7.60 -4.36 25.30
CA GLU A 126 -8.30 -3.35 26.11
C GLU A 126 -7.77 -1.91 25.84
N HIS A 127 -6.66 -1.78 25.11
CA HIS A 127 -5.96 -0.52 24.85
C HIS A 127 -5.91 -0.10 23.37
N LEU A 128 -6.54 -0.84 22.46
CA LEU A 128 -6.60 -0.38 21.07
C LEU A 128 -7.55 0.80 20.94
N PRO A 129 -7.10 1.96 20.45
CA PRO A 129 -8.03 3.00 20.06
C PRO A 129 -8.93 2.47 18.95
N THR A 130 -10.20 2.73 19.07
CA THR A 130 -11.18 2.39 18.05
C THR A 130 -11.03 3.23 16.79
N ALA A 131 -10.33 4.37 16.88
CA ALA A 131 -10.07 5.26 15.77
C ALA A 131 -8.63 5.78 15.78
N TYR A 132 -8.00 5.89 14.59
CA TYR A 132 -6.65 6.40 14.41
C TYR A 132 -6.44 7.08 13.06
N TRP A 133 -5.43 7.93 12.99
CA TRP A 133 -4.90 8.47 11.75
C TRP A 133 -3.78 7.59 11.21
N PHE A 134 -3.87 7.27 9.93
CA PHE A 134 -2.78 6.66 9.18
C PHE A 134 -2.16 7.71 8.26
N ILE A 135 -0.89 7.99 8.46
CA ILE A 135 -0.10 8.86 7.58
C ILE A 135 1.00 8.01 6.96
N GLY A 136 1.06 7.99 5.65
CA GLY A 136 1.96 7.11 4.94
C GLY A 136 2.14 7.47 3.47
N LYS A 137 2.67 6.52 2.73
CA LYS A 137 2.92 6.63 1.31
C LYS A 137 2.71 5.28 0.63
N TYR A 138 2.11 5.29 -0.53
CA TYR A 138 2.26 4.22 -1.52
C TYR A 138 3.46 4.52 -2.41
N ASP A 139 4.35 3.54 -2.59
CA ASP A 139 5.50 3.59 -3.49
C ASP A 139 5.43 2.38 -4.43
N ASN A 140 4.63 2.51 -5.45
CA ASN A 140 4.18 1.40 -6.28
C ASN A 140 4.94 1.35 -7.61
N GLU A 141 5.16 0.13 -8.11
CA GLU A 141 5.62 -0.12 -9.48
C GLU A 141 4.50 -0.77 -10.29
N PHE A 142 4.34 -0.29 -11.53
CA PHE A 142 3.37 -0.78 -12.50
C PHE A 142 4.09 -1.30 -13.74
N ILE A 143 3.44 -2.23 -14.44
CA ILE A 143 3.92 -2.80 -15.70
C ILE A 143 2.78 -2.85 -16.70
N LYS A 144 3.10 -2.62 -17.97
CA LYS A 144 2.15 -2.77 -19.08
C LYS A 144 2.29 -4.17 -19.66
N ILE A 145 1.21 -4.93 -19.67
CA ILE A 145 1.11 -6.28 -20.23
C ILE A 145 -0.06 -6.27 -21.22
N ASP A 146 0.20 -6.65 -22.46
CA ASP A 146 -0.81 -6.65 -23.53
C ASP A 146 -1.57 -5.30 -23.62
N GLU A 147 -0.82 -4.20 -23.60
CA GLU A 147 -1.31 -2.81 -23.61
C GLU A 147 -2.13 -2.39 -22.39
N GLU A 148 -2.27 -3.23 -21.36
CA GLU A 148 -2.97 -2.92 -20.12
C GLU A 148 -1.98 -2.71 -18.96
N TRP A 149 -2.17 -1.65 -18.19
CA TRP A 149 -1.42 -1.44 -16.95
C TRP A 149 -1.86 -2.42 -15.86
N LYS A 150 -0.89 -3.01 -15.17
CA LYS A 150 -1.07 -3.87 -14.00
C LYS A 150 -0.19 -3.39 -12.86
N LEU A 151 -0.66 -3.59 -11.64
CA LEU A 151 0.13 -3.33 -10.44
C LEU A 151 1.15 -4.45 -10.27
N LEU A 152 2.44 -4.11 -10.28
CA LEU A 152 3.52 -5.10 -10.19
C LEU A 152 4.05 -5.24 -8.76
N LYS A 153 4.36 -4.10 -8.12
CA LYS A 153 4.94 -4.07 -6.77
C LYS A 153 4.24 -2.99 -5.93
N PRO A 154 3.07 -3.27 -5.38
CA PRO A 154 2.49 -2.39 -4.37
C PRO A 154 3.34 -2.41 -3.11
N HIS A 155 3.66 -1.22 -2.62
CA HIS A 155 4.42 -1.02 -1.40
C HIS A 155 3.80 0.10 -0.58
N ILE A 156 3.37 -0.22 0.62
CA ILE A 156 2.73 0.70 1.55
C ILE A 156 3.69 0.98 2.70
N ILE A 157 4.07 2.23 2.86
CA ILE A 157 4.98 2.70 3.90
C ILE A 157 4.17 3.50 4.91
N ALA A 158 4.13 3.05 6.16
CA ALA A 158 3.55 3.81 7.26
C ALA A 158 4.58 4.76 7.86
N PHE A 159 4.27 6.04 7.91
CA PHE A 159 5.09 7.02 8.62
C PHE A 159 4.67 7.12 10.08
N THR A 160 3.37 7.13 10.33
CA THR A 160 2.80 7.09 11.67
C THR A 160 1.40 6.51 11.65
N ARG A 161 1.03 5.85 12.74
CA ARG A 161 -0.34 5.53 13.11
C ARG A 161 -0.58 6.11 14.49
N THR A 162 -1.44 7.10 14.58
CA THR A 162 -1.67 7.81 15.82
C THR A 162 -3.15 7.75 16.22
N PRO A 163 -3.47 7.50 17.50
CA PRO A 163 -4.84 7.56 17.97
C PRO A 163 -5.47 8.92 17.66
N TYR A 164 -6.75 8.90 17.32
CA TYR A 164 -7.50 10.11 16.96
C TYR A 164 -7.42 11.22 18.03
N ASN A 165 -7.44 10.83 19.30
CA ASN A 165 -7.48 11.73 20.46
C ASN A 165 -6.11 12.13 21.00
N GLU A 166 -4.99 11.61 20.46
CA GLU A 166 -3.65 11.88 21.00
C GLU A 166 -2.77 12.71 20.07
N GLY A 167 -2.88 12.52 18.77
CA GLY A 167 -2.05 13.21 17.79
C GLY A 167 -0.63 12.63 17.66
N TRP A 168 -0.01 12.89 16.53
CA TRP A 168 1.27 12.26 16.12
C TRP A 168 2.51 12.79 16.84
N VAL A 169 2.44 13.89 17.56
CA VAL A 169 3.55 14.39 18.36
C VAL A 169 3.63 13.64 19.70
N GLN A 170 2.49 13.40 20.34
CA GLN A 170 2.39 12.70 21.61
C GLN A 170 2.49 11.19 21.44
N GLN A 171 1.90 10.67 20.37
CA GLN A 171 1.87 9.24 20.05
C GLN A 171 2.25 9.02 18.58
N PRO A 172 3.53 9.17 18.23
CA PRO A 172 3.96 9.12 16.83
C PRO A 172 3.91 7.73 16.21
N ASP A 173 4.05 6.68 16.99
CA ASP A 173 4.06 5.29 16.51
C ASP A 173 3.20 4.38 17.37
N ALA A 174 1.92 4.33 17.04
CA ALA A 174 0.97 3.43 17.68
C ALA A 174 1.13 1.96 17.25
N ARG A 175 1.93 1.64 16.22
CA ARG A 175 2.11 0.28 15.72
C ARG A 175 2.59 -0.69 16.80
N ARG A 176 3.51 -0.25 17.66
CA ARG A 176 4.01 -1.06 18.77
C ARG A 176 2.95 -1.36 19.82
N ILE A 177 1.95 -0.51 19.93
CA ILE A 177 0.82 -0.69 20.85
C ILE A 177 -0.17 -1.69 20.26
N TYR A 178 -0.45 -1.57 18.94
CA TYR A 178 -1.45 -2.40 18.25
C TYR A 178 -0.91 -3.76 17.83
N HIS A 179 0.36 -3.81 17.51
CA HIS A 179 1.04 -5.02 17.09
C HIS A 179 2.31 -5.21 17.95
N PRO A 180 2.18 -5.60 19.22
CA PRO A 180 3.33 -5.85 20.09
C PRO A 180 4.29 -6.91 19.52
N ASN A 181 3.82 -7.72 18.56
CA ASN A 181 4.58 -8.67 17.76
C ASN A 181 4.77 -8.17 16.32
N ALA A 182 4.87 -6.85 16.11
CA ALA A 182 4.98 -6.21 14.79
C ALA A 182 6.23 -6.63 13.98
N ASN A 183 7.09 -7.47 14.53
CA ASN A 183 8.14 -8.18 13.80
C ASN A 183 7.75 -9.66 13.71
N PRO A 184 6.80 -10.03 12.85
CA PRO A 184 6.49 -11.42 12.64
C PRO A 184 7.76 -12.14 12.20
N PRO A 185 7.96 -13.41 12.63
CA PRO A 185 9.10 -14.18 12.17
C PRO A 185 9.11 -14.21 10.65
N GLN A 186 10.30 -14.13 10.06
CA GLN A 186 10.45 -14.28 8.62
C GLN A 186 9.99 -15.67 8.21
N GLU A 187 8.85 -15.77 7.61
CA GLU A 187 8.35 -16.98 7.01
C GLU A 187 8.92 -17.15 5.60
N LYS A 188 8.94 -18.38 5.11
CA LYS A 188 9.39 -18.66 3.75
C LYS A 188 8.56 -17.85 2.74
N GLY A 189 9.22 -16.99 1.97
CA GLY A 189 8.59 -16.12 0.97
C GLY A 189 8.09 -14.78 1.51
N ARG A 190 8.29 -14.50 2.82
CA ARG A 190 8.00 -13.22 3.44
C ARG A 190 9.29 -12.61 3.95
N ILE A 191 9.62 -11.40 3.49
CA ILE A 191 10.76 -10.62 3.96
C ILE A 191 10.21 -9.37 4.62
N TYR A 192 10.58 -9.18 5.88
CA TYR A 192 10.25 -7.95 6.57
C TYR A 192 11.18 -6.83 6.09
N THR A 193 10.58 -5.84 5.45
CA THR A 193 11.27 -4.63 5.00
C THR A 193 10.80 -3.46 5.86
N TYR A 194 11.60 -3.12 6.83
CA TYR A 194 11.36 -1.98 7.68
C TYR A 194 12.17 -0.80 7.18
N HIS A 195 11.51 0.33 6.97
CA HIS A 195 12.15 1.60 6.65
C HIS A 195 12.26 2.48 7.90
N PRO A 196 13.27 2.28 8.76
CA PRO A 196 13.35 2.96 10.05
C PRO A 196 13.38 4.48 9.92
N ASN A 197 13.93 4.98 8.82
CA ASN A 197 14.02 6.42 8.55
C ASN A 197 12.71 7.01 7.98
N ALA A 198 11.72 6.18 7.65
CA ALA A 198 10.42 6.64 7.19
C ALA A 198 9.44 6.85 8.35
N VAL A 199 9.73 6.29 9.51
CA VAL A 199 8.89 6.47 10.70
C VAL A 199 9.12 7.84 11.29
N TYR A 200 8.04 8.58 11.47
CA TYR A 200 8.10 9.87 12.14
C TYR A 200 8.42 9.73 13.62
N THR A 201 9.36 10.52 14.12
CA THR A 201 9.62 10.73 15.54
C THR A 201 9.75 12.24 15.80
N PRO A 202 9.24 12.76 16.95
CA PRO A 202 9.24 14.21 17.22
C PRO A 202 10.63 14.83 17.32
N ASP A 203 11.64 14.05 17.66
CA ASP A 203 13.04 14.42 17.88
C ASP A 203 13.99 13.99 16.76
N GLY A 204 13.47 13.27 15.76
CA GLY A 204 14.25 12.74 14.65
C GLY A 204 14.23 13.60 13.40
N ASN A 205 15.26 13.44 12.58
CA ASN A 205 15.27 13.95 11.22
C ASN A 205 14.45 13.00 10.34
N TRP A 206 13.21 13.37 10.07
CA TRP A 206 12.35 12.57 9.23
C TRP A 206 12.74 12.68 7.76
N THR A 207 12.91 11.54 7.12
CA THR A 207 13.09 11.44 5.67
C THR A 207 11.78 10.95 5.04
N TRP A 208 11.40 11.55 3.92
CA TRP A 208 10.15 11.24 3.22
C TRP A 208 10.11 9.82 2.61
N GLY A 209 11.00 8.91 3.03
CA GLY A 209 11.12 7.57 2.49
C GLY A 209 11.76 7.55 1.10
N PRO A 210 11.57 6.47 0.33
CA PRO A 210 12.17 6.36 -0.98
C PRO A 210 11.71 7.48 -1.91
N HIS A 211 12.63 7.96 -2.74
CA HIS A 211 12.35 8.98 -3.75
C HIS A 211 12.26 8.32 -5.13
N LEU A 212 11.32 8.80 -5.93
CA LEU A 212 11.23 8.36 -7.31
C LEU A 212 12.50 8.76 -8.09
N PRO A 213 12.96 7.89 -9.00
CA PRO A 213 14.01 8.23 -9.95
C PRO A 213 13.57 9.37 -10.88
N LYS A 214 14.45 9.82 -11.72
CA LYS A 214 14.05 10.71 -12.82
C LYS A 214 13.26 9.90 -13.85
N ASP A 215 12.38 10.57 -14.56
CA ASP A 215 11.61 10.00 -15.66
C ASP A 215 12.55 9.44 -16.73
N GLY A 216 12.31 8.23 -17.20
CA GLY A 216 13.15 7.54 -18.16
C GLY A 216 14.47 6.93 -17.62
N THR A 217 14.68 6.91 -16.29
CA THR A 217 15.95 6.45 -15.70
C THR A 217 15.88 5.15 -14.92
N PHE A 218 14.83 4.35 -15.07
CA PHE A 218 14.72 3.05 -14.37
C PHE A 218 14.19 1.95 -15.28
#